data_30835b5fe1dcd15d626218587c2ca425
#
_entry.id   30835b5fe1dcd15d626218587c2ca425
#
_cell.length_a   1.000
_cell.length_b   1.000
_cell.length_c   1.000
_cell.angle_alpha   90.00
_cell.angle_beta   90.00
_cell.angle_gamma   90.00
#
_symmetry.space_group_name_H-M   'P 1'
#
loop_
_entity.id
_entity.type
_entity.pdbx_description
1 polymer ?
#
loop_
_entity_poly.entity_id
_entity_poly.type
_entity_poly.pdbx_seq_one_letter_code
_entity_poly.pdbx_strand_id
1 'polypeptide(L)'
;RGEEKLVFSLGKYGILWKHDRVSGEFKGYKETVFQNAFTDIDSVTGRVTYREDIQNAKLNEWTSACPSSAGGKDWHSMTYHEPSGLMIAPLSQTCLENAAREVALVQGGGGLAASRKFFEMPGTDGNLGKIGAYDVDTMEEVWSHQQRASFHTGTMSTGGDLVFVGDLDRRFKALNARTGEVLWETRLGTSVQGHPVSFAIDGKQYIAVTSAVGGTSPRTVPDVIATEITYPRWGNALYVFSLPEE
;
A
#
# COMPACT_ATOMS: atom_id res chain seq x y z
N ARG A 1 -12.31 -16.15 15.48
CA ARG A 1 -13.61 -16.53 14.90
C ARG A 1 -13.50 -17.92 14.30
N GLY A 2 -13.96 -18.95 15.02
CA GLY A 2 -13.81 -20.33 14.60
C GLY A 2 -12.36 -20.85 14.58
N GLU A 3 -12.16 -22.07 14.12
CA GLU A 3 -10.84 -22.70 13.98
C GLU A 3 -10.24 -22.56 12.55
N GLU A 4 -10.77 -21.65 11.71
CA GLU A 4 -10.24 -21.46 10.37
C GLU A 4 -8.83 -20.86 10.42
N LYS A 5 -7.90 -21.55 9.80
CA LYS A 5 -6.49 -21.11 9.67
C LYS A 5 -6.31 -20.45 8.31
N LEU A 6 -6.39 -19.13 8.30
CA LEU A 6 -6.34 -18.33 7.08
C LEU A 6 -4.97 -17.66 6.88
N VAL A 7 -4.65 -17.39 5.62
CA VAL A 7 -3.57 -16.52 5.22
C VAL A 7 -4.08 -15.53 4.19
N PHE A 8 -3.71 -14.27 4.37
CA PHE A 8 -4.04 -13.18 3.46
C PHE A 8 -2.77 -12.67 2.80
N SER A 9 -2.85 -12.41 1.50
CA SER A 9 -1.76 -11.76 0.76
C SER A 9 -2.30 -10.65 -0.12
N LEU A 10 -1.53 -9.57 -0.23
CA LEU A 10 -1.89 -8.41 -1.02
C LEU A 10 -0.64 -7.88 -1.72
N GLY A 11 -0.64 -7.88 -3.03
CA GLY A 11 0.51 -7.52 -3.85
C GLY A 11 0.24 -6.38 -4.82
N LYS A 12 1.15 -6.23 -5.80
CA LYS A 12 1.15 -5.09 -6.73
C LYS A 12 -0.10 -4.95 -7.60
N TYR A 13 -0.81 -6.03 -7.89
CA TYR A 13 -2.08 -5.94 -8.62
C TYR A 13 -3.25 -5.39 -7.78
N GLY A 14 -3.03 -5.15 -6.48
CA GLY A 14 -4.09 -4.64 -5.63
C GLY A 14 -5.19 -5.65 -5.33
N ILE A 15 -4.88 -6.93 -5.43
CA ILE A 15 -5.81 -8.02 -5.10
C ILE A 15 -5.47 -8.55 -3.71
N LEU A 16 -6.43 -8.47 -2.80
CA LEU A 16 -6.37 -9.13 -1.50
C LEU A 16 -6.86 -10.57 -1.68
N TRP A 17 -5.96 -11.52 -1.51
CA TRP A 17 -6.22 -12.95 -1.62
C TRP A 17 -6.44 -13.58 -0.25
N LYS A 18 -7.38 -14.51 -0.15
CA LYS A 18 -7.68 -15.30 1.04
C LYS A 18 -7.49 -16.78 0.71
N HIS A 19 -6.66 -17.46 1.50
CA HIS A 19 -6.41 -18.91 1.34
C HIS A 19 -6.47 -19.60 2.70
N ASP A 20 -6.78 -20.88 2.67
CA ASP A 20 -6.52 -21.76 3.81
C ASP A 20 -5.00 -21.88 4.03
N ARG A 21 -4.54 -21.63 5.26
CA ARG A 21 -3.11 -21.60 5.60
C ARG A 21 -2.46 -22.98 5.59
N VAL A 22 -3.23 -24.06 5.72
CA VAL A 22 -2.73 -25.43 5.82
C VAL A 22 -2.67 -26.09 4.47
N SER A 23 -3.74 -26.00 3.69
CA SER A 23 -3.86 -26.65 2.37
C SER A 23 -3.42 -25.76 1.19
N GLY A 24 -3.41 -24.43 1.37
CA GLY A 24 -3.23 -23.46 0.30
C GLY A 24 -4.50 -23.28 -0.57
N GLU A 25 -5.61 -23.89 -0.19
CA GLU A 25 -6.86 -23.80 -0.94
C GLU A 25 -7.33 -22.33 -1.03
N PHE A 26 -7.71 -21.91 -2.24
CA PHE A 26 -8.29 -20.60 -2.48
C PHE A 26 -9.66 -20.47 -1.78
N LYS A 27 -9.85 -19.37 -1.06
CA LYS A 27 -11.08 -19.08 -0.29
C LYS A 27 -11.80 -17.80 -0.74
N GLY A 28 -11.13 -16.95 -1.53
CA GLY A 28 -11.72 -15.73 -2.06
C GLY A 28 -10.70 -14.65 -2.38
N TYR A 29 -11.17 -13.58 -2.99
CA TYR A 29 -10.38 -12.40 -3.29
C TYR A 29 -11.21 -11.12 -3.23
N LYS A 30 -10.51 -9.97 -3.13
CA LYS A 30 -11.10 -8.63 -3.26
C LYS A 30 -10.16 -7.72 -4.04
N GLU A 31 -10.66 -7.04 -5.05
CA GLU A 31 -9.96 -5.91 -5.66
C GLU A 31 -9.99 -4.72 -4.71
N THR A 32 -8.81 -4.28 -4.27
CA THR A 32 -8.69 -3.20 -3.27
C THR A 32 -8.51 -1.83 -3.91
N VAL A 33 -8.03 -1.82 -5.14
CA VAL A 33 -7.92 -0.66 -6.04
C VAL A 33 -8.31 -1.11 -7.44
N PHE A 34 -8.61 -0.16 -8.32
CA PHE A 34 -8.88 -0.49 -9.72
C PHE A 34 -7.69 -1.22 -10.36
N GLN A 35 -7.97 -2.31 -11.04
CA GLN A 35 -6.98 -3.04 -11.85
C GLN A 35 -7.57 -3.35 -13.24
N ASN A 36 -6.70 -3.38 -14.24
CA ASN A 36 -7.05 -3.80 -15.59
C ASN A 36 -5.95 -4.66 -16.25
N ALA A 37 -5.07 -5.23 -15.43
CA ALA A 37 -4.07 -6.19 -15.90
C ALA A 37 -4.69 -7.58 -16.17
N PHE A 38 -5.73 -7.91 -15.40
CA PHE A 38 -6.54 -9.12 -15.58
C PHE A 38 -7.87 -8.78 -16.23
N THR A 39 -8.31 -9.60 -17.17
CA THR A 39 -9.65 -9.55 -17.77
C THR A 39 -10.66 -10.35 -16.96
N ASP A 40 -10.17 -11.33 -16.20
CA ASP A 40 -11.02 -12.18 -15.37
C ASP A 40 -10.21 -12.77 -14.19
N ILE A 41 -10.92 -13.00 -13.09
CA ILE A 41 -10.45 -13.76 -11.93
C ILE A 41 -11.52 -14.79 -11.60
N ASP A 42 -11.24 -16.08 -11.85
CA ASP A 42 -12.16 -17.16 -11.55
C ASP A 42 -12.49 -17.20 -10.05
N SER A 43 -13.75 -16.99 -9.72
CA SER A 43 -14.21 -16.86 -8.32
C SER A 43 -14.16 -18.16 -7.50
N VAL A 44 -13.97 -19.32 -8.17
CA VAL A 44 -13.88 -20.63 -7.52
C VAL A 44 -12.44 -21.06 -7.27
N THR A 45 -11.57 -20.76 -8.22
CA THR A 45 -10.18 -21.24 -8.19
C THR A 45 -9.14 -20.15 -7.93
N GLY A 46 -9.52 -18.87 -8.05
CA GLY A 46 -8.60 -17.72 -8.00
C GLY A 46 -7.69 -17.61 -9.23
N ARG A 47 -7.92 -18.40 -10.29
CA ARG A 47 -7.11 -18.34 -11.50
C ARG A 47 -7.37 -17.04 -12.25
N VAL A 48 -6.29 -16.35 -12.62
CA VAL A 48 -6.35 -15.06 -13.35
C VAL A 48 -6.19 -15.28 -14.85
N THR A 49 -6.87 -14.46 -15.65
CA THR A 49 -6.68 -14.31 -17.10
C THR A 49 -6.10 -12.95 -17.37
N TYR A 50 -4.89 -12.91 -17.92
CA TYR A 50 -4.24 -11.65 -18.28
C TYR A 50 -4.81 -11.04 -19.56
N ARG A 51 -4.77 -9.72 -19.68
CA ARG A 51 -5.03 -9.02 -20.94
C ARG A 51 -4.02 -9.43 -22.00
N GLU A 52 -4.52 -9.76 -23.20
CA GLU A 52 -3.69 -10.25 -24.32
C GLU A 52 -2.67 -9.22 -24.80
N ASP A 53 -3.02 -7.94 -24.84
CA ASP A 53 -2.12 -6.86 -25.27
C ASP A 53 -0.92 -6.69 -24.33
N ILE A 54 -1.10 -6.98 -23.03
CA ILE A 54 0.00 -6.97 -22.05
C ILE A 54 0.89 -8.21 -22.20
N GLN A 55 0.27 -9.39 -22.36
CA GLN A 55 1.03 -10.64 -22.50
C GLN A 55 1.83 -10.73 -23.80
N ASN A 56 1.30 -10.19 -24.88
CA ASN A 56 1.86 -10.30 -26.22
C ASN A 56 2.60 -9.03 -26.67
N ALA A 57 2.77 -8.03 -25.79
CA ALA A 57 3.45 -6.79 -26.09
C ALA A 57 4.87 -7.03 -26.60
N LYS A 58 5.20 -6.41 -27.74
CA LYS A 58 6.52 -6.50 -28.37
C LYS A 58 7.44 -5.38 -27.86
N LEU A 59 8.72 -5.49 -28.22
CA LEU A 59 9.68 -4.40 -27.95
C LEU A 59 9.18 -3.09 -28.57
N ASN A 60 9.26 -2.01 -27.77
CA ASN A 60 8.82 -0.65 -28.10
C ASN A 60 7.30 -0.48 -28.32
N GLU A 61 6.52 -1.50 -28.05
CA GLU A 61 5.06 -1.39 -28.04
C GLU A 61 4.57 -0.89 -26.67
N TRP A 62 3.80 0.20 -26.70
CA TRP A 62 3.24 0.78 -25.49
C TRP A 62 1.95 0.10 -25.07
N THR A 63 1.90 -0.34 -23.82
CA THR A 63 0.70 -0.85 -23.16
C THR A 63 0.40 -0.02 -21.92
N SER A 64 -0.89 0.12 -21.61
CA SER A 64 -1.34 0.85 -20.43
C SER A 64 -1.91 -0.13 -19.40
N ALA A 65 -1.55 0.03 -18.13
CA ALA A 65 -2.03 -0.82 -17.04
C ALA A 65 -2.23 -0.05 -15.74
N CYS A 66 -3.21 -0.50 -14.97
CA CYS A 66 -3.43 -0.15 -13.58
C CYS A 66 -3.44 -1.45 -12.75
N PRO A 67 -2.88 -1.43 -11.53
CA PRO A 67 -2.02 -0.40 -10.95
C PRO A 67 -0.67 -0.26 -11.65
N SER A 68 0.06 0.82 -11.34
CA SER A 68 1.41 1.06 -11.85
C SER A 68 2.47 0.14 -11.22
N SER A 69 3.75 0.39 -11.50
CA SER A 69 4.86 -0.30 -10.84
C SER A 69 4.99 0.02 -9.34
N ALA A 70 4.36 1.09 -8.84
CA ALA A 70 4.15 1.29 -7.40
C ALA A 70 3.21 0.23 -6.83
N GLY A 71 2.38 -0.36 -7.70
CA GLY A 71 1.40 -1.38 -7.33
C GLY A 71 0.18 -0.81 -6.61
N GLY A 72 -0.83 -1.62 -6.43
CA GLY A 72 -1.90 -1.37 -5.46
C GLY A 72 -1.33 -1.45 -4.04
N LYS A 73 -0.39 -2.38 -3.80
CA LYS A 73 0.42 -2.44 -2.57
C LYS A 73 1.83 -2.94 -2.92
N ASP A 74 2.84 -2.32 -2.34
CA ASP A 74 4.23 -2.77 -2.46
C ASP A 74 4.71 -3.38 -1.12
N TRP A 75 5.90 -3.04 -0.64
CA TRP A 75 6.52 -3.61 0.55
C TRP A 75 5.87 -3.21 1.89
N HIS A 76 5.07 -2.15 1.92
CA HIS A 76 4.42 -1.66 3.13
C HIS A 76 3.56 -2.75 3.77
N SER A 77 3.74 -3.01 5.08
CA SER A 77 2.92 -4.01 5.77
C SER A 77 1.47 -3.57 5.91
N MET A 78 0.56 -4.51 5.80
CA MET A 78 -0.80 -4.39 6.28
C MET A 78 -0.88 -4.91 7.73
N THR A 79 -1.91 -4.51 8.47
CA THR A 79 -2.14 -4.95 9.84
C THR A 79 -3.50 -5.63 9.97
N TYR A 80 -3.58 -6.59 10.87
CA TYR A 80 -4.85 -7.19 11.28
C TYR A 80 -5.28 -6.59 12.62
N HIS A 81 -6.46 -5.99 12.65
CA HIS A 81 -7.08 -5.47 13.86
C HIS A 81 -8.07 -6.49 14.41
N GLU A 82 -7.60 -7.32 15.35
CA GLU A 82 -8.36 -8.44 15.92
C GLU A 82 -9.71 -8.03 16.52
N PRO A 83 -9.82 -6.92 17.32
CA PRO A 83 -11.10 -6.55 17.93
C PRO A 83 -12.22 -6.24 16.93
N SER A 84 -11.90 -5.84 15.70
CA SER A 84 -12.91 -5.58 14.66
C SER A 84 -12.94 -6.65 13.57
N GLY A 85 -11.95 -7.54 13.49
CA GLY A 85 -11.83 -8.51 12.40
C GLY A 85 -11.45 -7.88 11.07
N LEU A 86 -10.75 -6.73 11.08
CA LEU A 86 -10.41 -6.00 9.87
C LEU A 86 -8.93 -6.19 9.48
N MET A 87 -8.69 -6.46 8.20
CA MET A 87 -7.40 -6.32 7.57
C MET A 87 -7.27 -4.91 7.02
N ILE A 88 -6.29 -4.14 7.50
CA ILE A 88 -6.12 -2.73 7.14
C ILE A 88 -4.82 -2.55 6.38
N ALA A 89 -4.89 -2.02 5.16
CA ALA A 89 -3.77 -1.97 4.24
C ALA A 89 -3.55 -0.57 3.64
N PRO A 90 -2.27 -0.13 3.54
CA PRO A 90 -1.92 1.06 2.78
C PRO A 90 -1.82 0.69 1.29
N LEU A 91 -2.50 1.48 0.46
CA LEU A 91 -2.69 1.23 -0.97
C LEU A 91 -2.24 2.43 -1.80
N SER A 92 -1.83 2.17 -3.04
CA SER A 92 -1.46 3.18 -4.03
C SER A 92 -2.41 3.14 -5.22
N GLN A 93 -2.85 4.32 -5.67
CA GLN A 93 -3.83 4.51 -6.74
C GLN A 93 -3.18 5.22 -7.93
N THR A 94 -2.26 4.52 -8.60
CA THR A 94 -1.53 5.04 -9.77
C THR A 94 -1.52 4.02 -10.90
N CYS A 95 -1.41 4.51 -12.14
CA CYS A 95 -1.34 3.71 -13.36
C CYS A 95 -0.06 3.99 -14.15
N LEU A 96 0.22 3.20 -15.17
CA LEU A 96 1.37 3.42 -16.06
C LEU A 96 1.05 3.08 -17.51
N GLU A 97 1.73 3.79 -18.42
CA GLU A 97 2.06 3.27 -19.74
C GLU A 97 3.49 2.72 -19.71
N ASN A 98 3.71 1.59 -20.33
CA ASN A 98 4.99 0.89 -20.32
C ASN A 98 5.30 0.32 -21.71
N ALA A 99 6.56 0.48 -22.14
CA ALA A 99 7.07 -0.16 -23.36
C ALA A 99 8.41 -0.83 -23.02
N ALA A 100 8.51 -2.13 -23.25
CA ALA A 100 9.78 -2.85 -23.14
C ALA A 100 10.77 -2.31 -24.17
N ARG A 101 12.05 -2.21 -23.80
CA ARG A 101 13.12 -1.77 -24.69
C ARG A 101 14.30 -2.71 -24.63
N GLU A 102 15.04 -2.77 -25.72
CA GLU A 102 16.32 -3.45 -25.75
C GLU A 102 17.34 -2.73 -24.86
N VAL A 103 18.07 -3.47 -24.05
CA VAL A 103 19.17 -2.96 -23.23
C VAL A 103 20.35 -3.92 -23.31
N ALA A 104 21.54 -3.37 -23.40
CA ALA A 104 22.76 -4.16 -23.26
C ALA A 104 22.91 -4.64 -21.81
N LEU A 105 23.17 -5.93 -21.63
CA LEU A 105 23.52 -6.48 -20.32
C LEU A 105 24.93 -6.03 -19.96
N VAL A 106 25.05 -5.27 -18.88
CA VAL A 106 26.34 -4.81 -18.35
C VAL A 106 26.51 -5.42 -16.96
N GLN A 107 27.68 -6.00 -16.69
CA GLN A 107 27.99 -6.58 -15.38
C GLN A 107 27.85 -5.52 -14.27
N GLY A 108 27.11 -5.84 -13.23
CA GLY A 108 26.77 -4.89 -12.16
C GLY A 108 25.75 -3.82 -12.54
N GLY A 109 25.29 -3.80 -13.78
CA GLY A 109 24.19 -2.96 -14.24
C GLY A 109 22.87 -3.47 -13.68
N GLY A 110 22.07 -2.55 -13.14
CA GLY A 110 20.69 -2.79 -12.75
C GLY A 110 19.77 -1.86 -13.53
N GLY A 111 18.53 -2.24 -13.65
CA GLY A 111 17.55 -1.35 -14.23
C GLY A 111 16.40 -2.08 -14.91
N LEU A 112 15.36 -1.32 -15.16
CA LEU A 112 14.18 -1.81 -15.83
C LEU A 112 14.35 -1.51 -17.33
N ALA A 113 14.38 -2.56 -18.12
CA ALA A 113 14.42 -2.48 -19.57
C ALA A 113 13.08 -1.99 -20.13
N ALA A 114 12.62 -0.83 -19.66
CA ALA A 114 11.34 -0.26 -20.07
C ALA A 114 11.32 1.26 -20.02
N SER A 115 10.64 1.86 -20.99
CA SER A 115 10.19 3.25 -20.94
C SER A 115 8.85 3.30 -20.23
N ARG A 116 8.61 4.31 -19.40
CA ARG A 116 7.42 4.41 -18.57
C ARG A 116 6.89 5.84 -18.50
N LYS A 117 5.58 5.95 -18.46
CA LYS A 117 4.86 7.16 -18.09
C LYS A 117 3.88 6.78 -17.00
N PHE A 118 3.76 7.60 -15.97
CA PHE A 118 2.87 7.36 -14.84
C PHE A 118 1.76 8.39 -14.83
N PHE A 119 0.58 7.98 -14.38
CA PHE A 119 -0.59 8.84 -14.32
C PHE A 119 -1.52 8.42 -13.17
N GLU A 120 -2.46 9.29 -12.85
CA GLU A 120 -3.46 9.07 -11.81
C GLU A 120 -4.40 7.92 -12.18
N MET A 121 -4.80 7.14 -11.20
CA MET A 121 -5.79 6.07 -11.41
C MET A 121 -7.15 6.68 -11.68
N PRO A 122 -7.89 6.23 -12.71
CA PRO A 122 -9.24 6.71 -12.98
C PRO A 122 -10.19 6.52 -11.78
N GLY A 123 -11.06 7.51 -11.55
CA GLY A 123 -12.09 7.46 -10.49
C GLY A 123 -11.59 7.71 -9.08
N THR A 124 -10.36 8.25 -8.92
CA THR A 124 -9.79 8.55 -7.60
C THR A 124 -9.74 10.04 -7.27
N ASP A 125 -10.25 10.89 -8.15
CA ASP A 125 -10.23 12.35 -8.01
C ASP A 125 -8.84 12.91 -7.67
N GLY A 126 -7.79 12.30 -8.26
CA GLY A 126 -6.41 12.68 -8.03
C GLY A 126 -5.81 12.15 -6.72
N ASN A 127 -6.52 11.39 -5.92
CA ASN A 127 -5.98 10.77 -4.72
C ASN A 127 -5.07 9.59 -5.09
N LEU A 128 -3.80 9.66 -4.65
CA LEU A 128 -2.81 8.60 -4.93
C LEU A 128 -2.66 7.63 -3.77
N GLY A 129 -3.01 8.04 -2.56
CA GLY A 129 -2.97 7.22 -1.35
C GLY A 129 -4.35 6.79 -0.90
N LYS A 130 -4.50 5.52 -0.53
CA LYS A 130 -5.69 4.95 0.09
C LYS A 130 -5.28 4.07 1.28
N ILE A 131 -5.98 4.18 2.39
CA ILE A 131 -6.03 3.14 3.42
C ILE A 131 -7.37 2.45 3.26
N GLY A 132 -7.35 1.14 3.04
CA GLY A 132 -8.57 0.34 2.97
C GLY A 132 -8.63 -0.66 4.12
N ALA A 133 -9.81 -0.82 4.72
CA ALA A 133 -10.08 -1.82 5.73
C ALA A 133 -11.11 -2.83 5.23
N TYR A 134 -10.75 -4.08 5.29
CA TYR A 134 -11.50 -5.20 4.72
C TYR A 134 -11.87 -6.19 5.82
N ASP A 135 -13.14 -6.55 5.90
CA ASP A 135 -13.60 -7.60 6.81
C ASP A 135 -13.02 -8.95 6.37
N VAL A 136 -12.36 -9.67 7.29
CA VAL A 136 -11.66 -10.92 6.96
C VAL A 136 -12.59 -12.09 6.66
N ASP A 137 -13.84 -12.03 7.10
CA ASP A 137 -14.83 -13.08 6.83
C ASP A 137 -15.47 -12.86 5.46
N THR A 138 -15.98 -11.65 5.20
CA THR A 138 -16.73 -11.31 3.96
C THR A 138 -15.86 -10.82 2.82
N MET A 139 -14.64 -10.36 3.08
CA MET A 139 -13.72 -9.71 2.14
C MET A 139 -14.22 -8.34 1.66
N GLU A 140 -15.32 -7.80 2.23
CA GLU A 140 -15.84 -6.50 1.81
C GLU A 140 -15.07 -5.34 2.44
N GLU A 141 -14.96 -4.24 1.70
CA GLU A 141 -14.41 -2.99 2.21
C GLU A 141 -15.41 -2.35 3.19
N VAL A 142 -14.99 -2.20 4.44
CA VAL A 142 -15.81 -1.62 5.51
C VAL A 142 -15.67 -0.10 5.54
N TRP A 143 -14.43 0.39 5.36
CA TRP A 143 -14.14 1.81 5.23
C TRP A 143 -12.87 2.03 4.42
N SER A 144 -12.74 3.22 3.87
CA SER A 144 -11.49 3.69 3.31
C SER A 144 -11.25 5.17 3.59
N HIS A 145 -9.97 5.53 3.70
CA HIS A 145 -9.48 6.90 3.78
C HIS A 145 -8.59 7.17 2.58
N GLN A 146 -8.92 8.20 1.79
CA GLN A 146 -8.17 8.55 0.58
C GLN A 146 -7.61 9.96 0.67
N GLN A 147 -6.44 10.16 0.09
CA GLN A 147 -5.76 11.47 0.09
C GLN A 147 -4.82 11.60 -1.10
N ARG A 148 -4.43 12.86 -1.41
CA ARG A 148 -3.49 13.15 -2.50
C ARG A 148 -2.11 12.55 -2.28
N ALA A 149 -1.56 12.65 -1.07
CA ALA A 149 -0.26 12.07 -0.73
C ALA A 149 -0.34 10.55 -0.57
N SER A 150 0.56 9.82 -1.26
CA SER A 150 0.68 8.38 -1.08
C SER A 150 1.15 8.04 0.34
N PHE A 151 0.58 7.00 0.91
CA PHE A 151 1.09 6.41 2.16
C PHE A 151 2.42 5.70 1.90
N HIS A 152 3.38 5.90 2.81
CA HIS A 152 4.75 5.41 2.62
C HIS A 152 5.30 4.66 3.82
N THR A 153 4.43 4.32 4.77
CA THR A 153 4.72 3.37 5.86
C THR A 153 3.84 2.14 5.77
N GLY A 154 4.21 1.08 6.46
CA GLY A 154 3.24 0.06 6.86
C GLY A 154 2.17 0.66 7.77
N THR A 155 1.04 -0.02 7.88
CA THR A 155 0.04 0.24 8.92
C THR A 155 0.37 -0.57 10.16
N MET A 156 0.08 -0.01 11.35
CA MET A 156 0.19 -0.69 12.63
C MET A 156 -1.04 -0.41 13.47
N SER A 157 -1.78 -1.46 13.86
CA SER A 157 -2.93 -1.34 14.75
C SER A 157 -2.55 -1.63 16.21
N THR A 158 -3.33 -1.05 17.12
CA THR A 158 -3.22 -1.30 18.57
C THR A 158 -4.52 -1.84 19.12
N GLY A 159 -4.47 -2.51 20.27
CA GLY A 159 -5.67 -2.99 20.98
C GLY A 159 -6.61 -1.88 21.46
N GLY A 160 -6.19 -0.62 21.42
CA GLY A 160 -7.01 0.57 21.72
C GLY A 160 -7.72 1.16 20.51
N ASP A 161 -8.02 0.37 19.51
CA ASP A 161 -8.75 0.77 18.29
C ASP A 161 -8.06 1.87 17.46
N LEU A 162 -6.72 1.98 17.50
CA LEU A 162 -5.96 2.93 16.68
C LEU A 162 -5.19 2.23 15.57
N VAL A 163 -5.08 2.91 14.41
CA VAL A 163 -4.17 2.54 13.30
C VAL A 163 -3.24 3.71 13.01
N PHE A 164 -1.94 3.43 13.04
CA PHE A 164 -0.89 4.41 12.73
C PHE A 164 -0.37 4.21 11.32
N VAL A 165 -0.19 5.33 10.61
CA VAL A 165 0.34 5.36 9.23
C VAL A 165 0.99 6.70 8.92
N GLY A 166 1.98 6.71 8.05
CA GLY A 166 2.65 7.91 7.58
C GLY A 166 2.68 8.02 6.06
N ASP A 167 2.85 9.25 5.55
CA ASP A 167 2.74 9.57 4.13
C ASP A 167 3.93 10.38 3.59
N LEU A 168 3.93 10.61 2.28
CA LEU A 168 4.95 11.38 1.58
C LEU A 168 4.88 12.89 1.90
N ASP A 169 3.71 13.43 2.29
CA ASP A 169 3.60 14.85 2.72
C ASP A 169 4.03 15.06 4.19
N ARG A 170 4.85 14.16 4.72
CA ARG A 170 5.45 14.26 6.06
C ARG A 170 4.46 14.10 7.20
N ARG A 171 3.24 13.60 6.95
CA ARG A 171 2.22 13.46 7.98
C ARG A 171 2.26 12.06 8.58
N PHE A 172 2.22 12.02 9.89
CA PHE A 172 2.02 10.80 10.67
C PHE A 172 0.68 10.91 11.39
N LYS A 173 -0.17 9.90 11.20
CA LYS A 173 -1.57 9.91 11.59
C LYS A 173 -1.90 8.75 12.50
N ALA A 174 -2.86 8.97 13.40
CA ALA A 174 -3.62 7.93 14.07
C ALA A 174 -5.07 7.98 13.60
N LEU A 175 -5.56 6.87 13.07
CA LEU A 175 -6.94 6.71 12.63
C LEU A 175 -7.68 5.77 13.58
N ASN A 176 -9.00 5.96 13.70
CA ASN A 176 -9.87 4.97 14.32
C ASN A 176 -9.88 3.70 13.46
N ALA A 177 -9.50 2.55 14.04
CA ALA A 177 -9.38 1.28 13.32
C ALA A 177 -10.74 0.75 12.80
N ARG A 178 -11.86 1.19 13.39
CA ARG A 178 -13.21 0.74 13.01
C ARG A 178 -13.87 1.61 11.96
N THR A 179 -13.49 2.90 11.88
CA THR A 179 -14.21 3.88 11.04
C THR A 179 -13.31 4.57 10.00
N GLY A 180 -11.99 4.52 10.16
CA GLY A 180 -11.04 5.24 9.30
C GLY A 180 -10.96 6.73 9.58
N GLU A 181 -11.65 7.25 10.59
CA GLU A 181 -11.59 8.66 10.99
C GLU A 181 -10.18 9.02 11.48
N VAL A 182 -9.64 10.15 11.03
CA VAL A 182 -8.36 10.68 11.52
C VAL A 182 -8.58 11.32 12.87
N LEU A 183 -8.06 10.71 13.91
CA LEU A 183 -8.18 11.19 15.30
C LEU A 183 -7.03 12.11 15.71
N TRP A 184 -5.87 11.92 15.12
CA TRP A 184 -4.68 12.71 15.39
C TRP A 184 -3.75 12.73 14.18
N GLU A 185 -3.06 13.85 14.01
CA GLU A 185 -2.09 14.04 12.95
C GLU A 185 -0.96 14.96 13.40
N THR A 186 0.27 14.68 12.95
CA THR A 186 1.41 15.59 13.10
C THR A 186 2.27 15.59 11.85
N ARG A 187 3.03 16.67 11.64
CA ARG A 187 3.93 16.84 10.50
C ARG A 187 5.38 16.69 10.95
N LEU A 188 6.12 15.76 10.32
CA LEU A 188 7.50 15.45 10.65
C LEU A 188 8.50 16.21 9.77
N GLY A 189 9.79 16.02 10.01
CA GLY A 189 10.87 16.74 9.32
C GLY A 189 10.96 16.44 7.81
N THR A 190 10.74 15.18 7.42
CA THR A 190 10.69 14.75 6.02
C THR A 190 9.61 13.67 5.85
N SER A 191 9.50 13.05 4.66
CA SER A 191 8.51 11.99 4.40
C SER A 191 8.59 10.90 5.47
N VAL A 192 7.43 10.36 5.85
CA VAL A 192 7.35 9.30 6.87
C VAL A 192 7.49 7.96 6.17
N GLN A 193 8.48 7.17 6.57
CA GLN A 193 8.82 5.91 5.91
C GLN A 193 9.12 4.81 6.92
N GLY A 194 8.90 3.57 6.53
CA GLY A 194 9.24 2.38 7.33
C GLY A 194 7.99 1.75 7.96
N HIS A 195 8.18 1.18 9.12
CA HIS A 195 7.12 0.49 9.85
C HIS A 195 6.99 1.12 11.24
N PRO A 196 5.83 1.72 11.56
CA PRO A 196 5.55 2.14 12.92
C PRO A 196 5.61 0.94 13.88
N VAL A 197 6.12 1.15 15.08
CA VAL A 197 6.16 0.12 16.11
C VAL A 197 5.60 0.67 17.42
N SER A 198 4.97 -0.20 18.20
CA SER A 198 4.53 0.10 19.57
C SER A 198 5.32 -0.70 20.57
N PHE A 199 5.71 -0.05 21.66
CA PHE A 199 6.38 -0.68 22.78
C PHE A 199 5.98 0.00 24.10
N ALA A 200 6.28 -0.63 25.24
CA ALA A 200 6.01 -0.05 26.55
C ALA A 200 7.27 -0.06 27.43
N ILE A 201 7.45 0.99 28.22
CA ILE A 201 8.47 1.10 29.28
C ILE A 201 7.74 1.51 30.55
N ASP A 202 7.90 0.74 31.61
CA ASP A 202 7.29 0.98 32.92
C ASP A 202 5.76 1.20 32.85
N GLY A 203 5.09 0.45 31.97
CA GLY A 203 3.64 0.53 31.77
C GLY A 203 3.19 1.69 30.87
N LYS A 204 4.04 2.60 30.47
CA LYS A 204 3.75 3.69 29.54
C LYS A 204 3.97 3.23 28.10
N GLN A 205 2.94 3.41 27.24
CA GLN A 205 3.02 3.06 25.83
C GLN A 205 3.70 4.16 25.02
N TYR A 206 4.51 3.74 24.06
CA TYR A 206 5.18 4.58 23.07
C TYR A 206 4.89 4.06 21.66
N ILE A 207 4.84 5.00 20.71
CA ILE A 207 4.77 4.74 19.28
C ILE A 207 6.01 5.34 18.63
N ALA A 208 6.78 4.54 17.94
CA ALA A 208 7.95 5.02 17.21
C ALA A 208 7.77 4.87 15.70
N VAL A 209 8.27 5.85 14.95
CA VAL A 209 8.26 5.86 13.49
C VAL A 209 9.49 6.58 12.96
N THR A 210 9.98 6.16 11.81
CA THR A 210 11.07 6.84 11.12
C THR A 210 10.56 7.83 10.06
N SER A 211 11.26 8.95 9.92
CA SER A 211 11.22 9.76 8.71
C SER A 211 12.49 9.57 7.91
N ALA A 212 12.39 9.42 6.61
CA ALA A 212 13.52 9.12 5.77
C ALA A 212 13.29 9.48 4.30
N VAL A 213 14.41 9.63 3.58
CA VAL A 213 14.43 9.78 2.13
C VAL A 213 15.08 8.53 1.53
N GLY A 214 14.28 7.60 1.15
CA GLY A 214 14.65 6.36 0.48
C GLY A 214 13.46 5.79 -0.25
N GLY A 215 13.64 4.70 -0.92
CA GLY A 215 12.54 4.00 -1.54
C GLY A 215 12.71 3.79 -3.03
N THR A 216 11.75 3.06 -3.55
CA THR A 216 11.65 2.59 -4.93
C THR A 216 10.38 3.16 -5.57
N SER A 217 9.70 2.39 -6.41
CA SER A 217 8.46 2.78 -7.09
C SER A 217 7.41 3.45 -6.17
N PRO A 218 7.16 2.99 -4.92
CA PRO A 218 6.19 3.63 -4.03
C PRO A 218 6.45 5.11 -3.73
N ARG A 219 7.69 5.57 -3.90
CA ARG A 219 8.07 6.98 -3.81
C ARG A 219 8.15 7.63 -5.19
N THR A 220 8.92 7.03 -6.10
CA THR A 220 9.27 7.68 -7.37
C THR A 220 8.06 7.87 -8.29
N VAL A 221 7.05 7.02 -8.19
CA VAL A 221 5.83 7.16 -8.98
C VAL A 221 4.98 8.33 -8.50
N PRO A 222 4.64 8.46 -7.20
CA PRO A 222 3.95 9.65 -6.70
C PRO A 222 4.73 10.95 -6.91
N ASP A 223 6.05 10.95 -6.75
CA ASP A 223 6.89 12.13 -6.97
C ASP A 223 6.77 12.69 -8.41
N VAL A 224 6.52 11.81 -9.39
CA VAL A 224 6.34 12.21 -10.80
C VAL A 224 4.92 12.72 -11.09
N ILE A 225 3.92 12.21 -10.39
CA ILE A 225 2.51 12.54 -10.60
C ILE A 225 2.08 13.74 -9.75
N ALA A 226 2.38 13.71 -8.45
CA ALA A 226 1.99 14.71 -7.45
C ALA A 226 3.16 15.65 -7.14
N THR A 227 3.61 16.40 -8.12
CA THR A 227 4.80 17.29 -8.04
C THR A 227 4.63 18.43 -7.05
N GLU A 228 3.41 18.75 -6.65
CA GLU A 228 3.08 19.74 -5.62
C GLU A 228 3.41 19.24 -4.20
N ILE A 229 3.54 17.92 -3.99
CA ILE A 229 3.92 17.34 -2.70
C ILE A 229 5.44 17.40 -2.58
N THR A 230 5.92 18.31 -1.73
CA THR A 230 7.33 18.54 -1.54
C THR A 230 7.76 18.25 -0.10
N TYR A 231 8.94 17.66 0.05
CA TYR A 231 9.55 17.36 1.34
C TYR A 231 11.06 17.49 1.27
N PRO A 232 11.73 17.87 2.39
CA PRO A 232 13.19 17.87 2.45
C PRO A 232 13.76 16.50 2.12
N ARG A 233 14.82 16.46 1.33
CA ARG A 233 15.50 15.20 0.95
C ARG A 233 16.62 14.80 1.90
N TRP A 234 16.62 15.35 3.08
CA TRP A 234 17.56 15.09 4.20
C TRP A 234 16.81 15.16 5.52
N GLY A 235 17.46 14.78 6.61
CA GLY A 235 16.85 14.86 7.94
C GLY A 235 16.19 13.55 8.36
N ASN A 236 16.88 12.41 8.10
CA ASN A 236 16.42 11.13 8.64
C ASN A 236 16.37 11.20 10.17
N ALA A 237 15.27 10.79 10.75
CA ALA A 237 15.05 10.82 12.19
C ALA A 237 14.16 9.67 12.65
N LEU A 238 14.34 9.28 13.91
CA LEU A 238 13.40 8.45 14.66
C LEU A 238 12.56 9.36 15.56
N TYR A 239 11.24 9.31 15.41
CA TYR A 239 10.30 10.00 16.27
C TYR A 239 9.64 9.01 17.21
N VAL A 240 9.53 9.39 18.47
CA VAL A 240 8.88 8.59 19.52
C VAL A 240 7.80 9.45 20.16
N PHE A 241 6.58 8.94 20.20
CA PHE A 241 5.41 9.59 20.75
C PHE A 241 4.88 8.83 21.94
N SER A 242 4.35 9.53 22.92
CA SER A 242 3.58 8.98 24.03
C SER A 242 2.41 9.90 24.33
N LEU A 243 1.38 9.39 24.97
CA LEU A 243 0.37 10.26 25.56
C LEU A 243 0.99 11.14 26.67
N PRO A 244 0.50 12.39 26.83
CA PRO A 244 0.89 13.23 27.97
C PRO A 244 0.62 12.50 29.29
N GLU A 245 1.37 12.87 30.31
CA GLU A 245 1.03 12.49 31.69
C GLU A 245 -0.15 13.36 32.15
N GLU A 246 -1.12 12.74 32.83
CA GLU A 246 -2.26 13.45 33.43
C GLU A 246 -1.81 14.30 34.62
#